data_112450f7b474d008c82e3b45a8838121
#
_entry.id   112450f7b474d008c82e3b45a8838121
#
_cell.length_a   1.000
_cell.length_b   1.000
_cell.length_c   1.000
_cell.angle_alpha   90.00
_cell.angle_beta   90.00
_cell.angle_gamma   90.00
#
_symmetry.space_group_name_H-M   'P 1'
#
loop_
_entity.id
_entity.type
_entity.pdbx_description
1 polymer ?
#
loop_
_entity_poly.entity_id
_entity_poly.type
_entity_poly.pdbx_seq_one_letter_code
_entity_poly.pdbx_strand_id
1 'polypeptide(L)'
;MVAVFIGLGSNLGDRKSNIFRALDLLRQNRDIQVREVSTLLETQPVGPVHDQPLFLNAVAAIETSLVPHELLAQLLSIEQRLGRVRRERWGPRNIDLDILVYGNERIDLPNLKIPHPEIKNRPFVQAGLRELAAHE
;
A
#
# COMPACT_ATOMS: atom_id res chain seq x y z
N MET A 1 11.06 -8.13 -14.96
CA MET A 1 10.30 -7.42 -13.91
C MET A 1 9.85 -8.40 -12.84
N VAL A 2 9.72 -7.91 -11.63
CA VAL A 2 9.31 -8.72 -10.48
C VAL A 2 7.86 -8.40 -10.12
N ALA A 3 7.07 -9.42 -9.79
CA ALA A 3 5.70 -9.26 -9.32
C ALA A 3 5.70 -8.81 -7.86
N VAL A 4 4.97 -7.74 -7.56
CA VAL A 4 4.92 -7.13 -6.25
C VAL A 4 3.47 -6.81 -5.89
N PHE A 5 3.10 -6.97 -4.63
CA PHE A 5 1.81 -6.52 -4.11
C PHE A 5 2.01 -5.33 -3.18
N ILE A 6 1.23 -4.28 -3.43
CA ILE A 6 1.29 -3.02 -2.69
C ILE A 6 -0.03 -2.83 -1.94
N GLY A 7 0.04 -2.49 -0.66
CA GLY A 7 -1.11 -2.05 0.10
C GLY A 7 -1.30 -0.54 -0.04
N LEU A 8 -2.53 -0.11 -0.25
CA LEU A 8 -2.91 1.30 -0.29
C LEU A 8 -3.99 1.55 0.74
N GLY A 9 -3.85 2.62 1.53
CA GLY A 9 -4.83 2.96 2.54
C GLY A 9 -4.97 4.47 2.71
N SER A 10 -6.18 4.92 3.02
CA SER A 10 -6.46 6.33 3.29
C SER A 10 -7.63 6.45 4.26
N ASN A 11 -7.51 7.29 5.30
CA ASN A 11 -8.63 7.60 6.19
C ASN A 11 -8.74 9.09 6.49
N LEU A 12 -8.12 9.93 5.68
CA LEU A 12 -8.15 11.38 5.84
C LEU A 12 -8.41 12.04 4.50
N GLY A 13 -9.30 13.04 4.47
CA GLY A 13 -9.67 13.74 3.24
C GLY A 13 -10.54 12.88 2.31
N ASP A 14 -10.43 13.10 1.02
CA ASP A 14 -11.13 12.30 0.01
C ASP A 14 -10.36 10.99 -0.20
N ARG A 15 -10.74 9.96 0.55
CA ARG A 15 -10.04 8.67 0.60
C ARG A 15 -9.93 8.02 -0.77
N LYS A 16 -11.04 7.95 -1.50
CA LYS A 16 -11.07 7.31 -2.82
C LYS A 16 -10.18 8.06 -3.82
N SER A 17 -10.27 9.38 -3.83
CA SER A 17 -9.43 10.22 -4.67
C SER A 17 -7.94 10.03 -4.33
N ASN A 18 -7.60 9.99 -3.04
CA ASN A 18 -6.22 9.78 -2.61
C ASN A 18 -5.65 8.47 -3.13
N ILE A 19 -6.44 7.38 -3.07
CA ILE A 19 -6.02 6.08 -3.58
C ILE A 19 -5.82 6.12 -5.10
N PHE A 20 -6.78 6.70 -5.84
CA PHE A 20 -6.68 6.77 -7.30
C PHE A 20 -5.52 7.66 -7.75
N ARG A 21 -5.26 8.76 -7.05
CA ARG A 21 -4.11 9.62 -7.34
C ARG A 21 -2.79 8.89 -7.11
N ALA A 22 -2.70 8.09 -6.04
CA ALA A 22 -1.53 7.26 -5.80
C ALA A 22 -1.32 6.25 -6.93
N LEU A 23 -2.39 5.60 -7.37
CA LEU A 23 -2.32 4.66 -8.50
C LEU A 23 -1.87 5.36 -9.79
N ASP A 24 -2.37 6.57 -10.05
CA ASP A 24 -1.96 7.33 -11.23
C ASP A 24 -0.47 7.68 -11.19
N LEU A 25 0.06 8.05 -10.03
CA LEU A 25 1.48 8.32 -9.86
C LEU A 25 2.32 7.07 -10.06
N LEU A 26 1.84 5.92 -9.59
CA LEU A 26 2.51 4.64 -9.88
C LEU A 26 2.54 4.36 -11.37
N ARG A 27 1.43 4.57 -12.07
CA ARG A 27 1.34 4.34 -13.53
C ARG A 27 2.24 5.27 -14.34
N GLN A 28 2.55 6.45 -13.83
CA GLN A 28 3.44 7.40 -14.50
C GLN A 28 4.91 7.00 -14.41
N ASN A 29 5.26 6.10 -13.51
CA ASN A 29 6.63 5.62 -13.37
C ASN A 29 6.89 4.52 -14.40
N ARG A 30 7.90 4.73 -15.27
CA ARG A 30 8.23 3.79 -16.36
C ARG A 30 8.72 2.43 -15.85
N ASP A 31 9.20 2.38 -14.61
CA ASP A 31 9.74 1.15 -13.99
C ASP A 31 8.69 0.40 -13.19
N ILE A 32 7.44 0.85 -13.24
CA ILE A 32 6.31 0.24 -12.53
C ILE A 32 5.14 0.05 -13.50
N GLN A 33 4.60 -1.16 -13.53
CA GLN A 33 3.36 -1.45 -14.28
C GLN A 33 2.29 -1.89 -13.29
N VAL A 34 1.20 -1.15 -13.21
CA VAL A 34 0.04 -1.54 -12.38
C VAL A 34 -0.79 -2.53 -13.19
N ARG A 35 -0.89 -3.77 -12.69
CA ARG A 35 -1.60 -4.86 -13.39
C ARG A 35 -3.07 -4.93 -13.00
N GLU A 36 -3.32 -4.97 -11.69
CA GLU A 36 -4.67 -5.10 -11.16
C GLU A 36 -4.78 -4.39 -9.82
N VAL A 37 -5.99 -3.98 -9.48
CA VAL A 37 -6.30 -3.39 -8.17
C VAL A 37 -7.50 -4.13 -7.61
N SER A 38 -7.43 -4.48 -6.32
CA SER A 38 -8.52 -5.15 -5.63
C SER A 38 -9.72 -4.23 -5.43
N THR A 39 -10.84 -4.81 -5.02
CA THR A 39 -11.98 -4.05 -4.50
C THR A 39 -11.52 -3.18 -3.33
N LEU A 40 -12.03 -1.95 -3.27
CA LEU A 40 -11.77 -1.06 -2.15
C LEU A 40 -12.68 -1.43 -0.97
N LEU A 41 -12.08 -1.61 0.21
CA LEU A 41 -12.81 -2.03 1.42
C LEU A 41 -12.61 -1.02 2.53
N GLU A 42 -13.69 -0.68 3.24
CA GLU A 42 -13.61 0.11 4.46
C GLU A 42 -13.24 -0.77 5.64
N THR A 43 -12.32 -0.29 6.49
CA THR A 43 -11.87 -1.04 7.65
C THR A 43 -11.72 -0.12 8.86
N GLN A 44 -11.80 -0.72 10.06
CA GLN A 44 -11.52 0.00 11.30
C GLN A 44 -10.03 0.31 11.39
N PRO A 45 -9.65 1.47 11.95
CA PRO A 45 -8.25 1.77 12.23
C PRO A 45 -7.64 0.71 13.14
N VAL A 46 -6.37 0.36 12.88
CA VAL A 46 -5.59 -0.57 13.69
C VAL A 46 -4.75 0.23 14.69
N GLY A 47 -4.64 -0.28 15.93
CA GLY A 47 -3.83 0.34 16.96
C GLY A 47 -4.63 1.07 18.03
N PRO A 48 -3.96 1.81 18.93
CA PRO A 48 -4.59 2.39 20.12
C PRO A 48 -5.40 3.67 19.89
N VAL A 49 -5.29 4.32 18.72
CA VAL A 49 -6.04 5.54 18.44
C VAL A 49 -7.38 5.14 17.83
N HIS A 50 -8.48 5.31 18.61
CA HIS A 50 -9.80 4.82 18.24
C HIS A 50 -10.69 5.85 17.56
N ASP A 51 -10.57 7.13 17.91
CA ASP A 51 -11.46 8.18 17.42
C ASP A 51 -10.96 8.78 16.12
N GLN A 52 -10.87 7.96 15.07
CA GLN A 52 -10.46 8.43 13.75
C GLN A 52 -11.34 7.79 12.67
N PRO A 53 -11.42 8.42 11.47
CA PRO A 53 -12.24 7.88 10.39
C PRO A 53 -11.82 6.47 9.96
N LEU A 54 -12.77 5.74 9.37
CA LEU A 54 -12.48 4.43 8.80
C LEU A 54 -11.48 4.57 7.65
N PHE A 55 -10.59 3.57 7.53
CA PHE A 55 -9.72 3.46 6.37
C PHE A 55 -10.48 2.96 5.15
N LEU A 56 -10.12 3.46 3.99
CA LEU A 56 -10.42 2.82 2.72
C LEU A 56 -9.13 2.15 2.26
N ASN A 57 -9.19 0.85 1.92
CA ASN A 57 -8.01 0.05 1.60
C ASN A 57 -8.17 -0.68 0.29
N ALA A 58 -7.03 -0.90 -0.38
CA ALA A 58 -6.95 -1.74 -1.57
C ALA A 58 -5.59 -2.41 -1.62
N VAL A 59 -5.49 -3.45 -2.42
CA VAL A 59 -4.22 -4.10 -2.78
C VAL A 59 -4.04 -3.94 -4.28
N ALA A 60 -2.84 -3.55 -4.70
CA ALA A 60 -2.51 -3.45 -6.11
C ALA A 60 -1.43 -4.49 -6.45
N ALA A 61 -1.65 -5.22 -7.56
CA ALA A 61 -0.63 -6.06 -8.14
C ALA A 61 0.13 -5.25 -9.18
N ILE A 62 1.43 -5.14 -8.98
CA ILE A 62 2.31 -4.42 -9.91
C ILE A 62 3.45 -5.32 -10.36
N GLU A 63 4.10 -4.92 -11.45
CA GLU A 63 5.39 -5.46 -11.85
C GLU A 63 6.39 -4.32 -11.89
N THR A 64 7.62 -4.58 -11.46
CA THR A 64 8.64 -3.54 -11.40
C THR A 64 10.03 -4.06 -11.70
N SER A 65 10.85 -3.18 -12.32
CA SER A 65 12.29 -3.40 -12.47
C SER A 65 13.09 -2.80 -11.30
N LEU A 66 12.42 -2.07 -10.41
CA LEU A 66 13.08 -1.47 -9.24
C LEU A 66 13.39 -2.53 -8.18
N VAL A 67 14.57 -2.44 -7.57
CA VAL A 67 14.89 -3.27 -6.40
C VAL A 67 14.10 -2.77 -5.19
N PRO A 68 13.94 -3.58 -4.13
CA PRO A 68 13.03 -3.23 -3.03
C PRO A 68 13.25 -1.84 -2.42
N HIS A 69 14.48 -1.43 -2.17
CA HIS A 69 14.75 -0.10 -1.59
C HIS A 69 14.43 1.04 -2.55
N GLU A 70 14.63 0.85 -3.85
CA GLU A 70 14.25 1.84 -4.85
C GLU A 70 12.74 1.98 -4.95
N LEU A 71 12.02 0.85 -4.89
CA LEU A 71 10.57 0.85 -4.88
C LEU A 71 10.05 1.57 -3.63
N LEU A 72 10.60 1.26 -2.45
CA LEU A 72 10.24 1.94 -1.21
C LEU A 72 10.42 3.45 -1.33
N ALA A 73 11.54 3.90 -1.91
CA ALA A 73 11.79 5.33 -2.11
C ALA A 73 10.72 5.98 -3.00
N GLN A 74 10.27 5.28 -4.04
CA GLN A 74 9.21 5.78 -4.92
C GLN A 74 7.87 5.87 -4.17
N LEU A 75 7.53 4.88 -3.35
CA LEU A 75 6.30 4.91 -2.57
C LEU A 75 6.31 6.06 -1.56
N LEU A 76 7.43 6.28 -0.88
CA LEU A 76 7.57 7.41 0.05
C LEU A 76 7.45 8.75 -0.68
N SER A 77 8.03 8.87 -1.87
CA SER A 77 7.91 10.07 -2.70
C SER A 77 6.46 10.35 -3.08
N ILE A 78 5.70 9.31 -3.45
CA ILE A 78 4.27 9.44 -3.77
C ILE A 78 3.50 9.93 -2.55
N GLU A 79 3.76 9.36 -1.38
CA GLU A 79 3.11 9.79 -0.15
C GLU A 79 3.35 11.29 0.11
N GLN A 80 4.59 11.74 -0.05
CA GLN A 80 4.93 13.16 0.13
C GLN A 80 4.24 14.06 -0.89
N ARG A 81 4.20 13.64 -2.15
CA ARG A 81 3.56 14.41 -3.23
C ARG A 81 2.06 14.54 -3.03
N LEU A 82 1.43 13.58 -2.35
CA LEU A 82 0.01 13.63 -2.01
C LEU A 82 -0.26 14.33 -0.69
N GLY A 83 0.78 14.95 -0.09
CA GLY A 83 0.64 15.78 1.08
C GLY A 83 0.59 15.05 2.40
N ARG A 84 1.20 13.85 2.48
CA ARG A 84 1.26 13.13 3.75
C ARG A 84 2.02 13.96 4.78
N VAL A 85 1.38 14.24 5.91
CA VAL A 85 1.97 14.93 7.04
C VAL A 85 2.22 13.92 8.14
N ARG A 86 3.42 13.94 8.74
CA ARG A 86 3.73 13.09 9.88
C ARG A 86 2.85 13.47 11.05
N ARG A 87 2.15 12.49 11.60
CA ARG A 87 1.32 12.61 12.78
C ARG A 87 1.72 11.50 13.76
N GLU A 88 0.92 11.26 14.78
CA GLU A 88 1.16 10.12 15.66
C GLU A 88 1.15 8.81 14.86
N ARG A 89 1.93 7.83 15.32
CA ARG A 89 2.21 6.59 14.61
C ARG A 89 0.95 5.86 14.10
N TRP A 90 -0.08 5.80 14.91
CA TRP A 90 -1.33 5.10 14.61
C TRP A 90 -2.47 6.03 14.22
N GLY A 91 -2.15 7.30 13.96
CA GLY A 91 -3.14 8.32 13.64
C GLY A 91 -3.58 8.31 12.18
N PRO A 92 -4.44 9.28 11.81
CA PRO A 92 -4.99 9.37 10.46
C PRO A 92 -3.92 9.60 9.39
N ARG A 93 -4.15 9.04 8.20
CA ARG A 93 -3.26 9.16 7.02
C ARG A 93 -4.09 9.51 5.79
N ASN A 94 -3.65 10.54 5.02
CA ASN A 94 -4.25 10.81 3.72
C ASN A 94 -3.91 9.72 2.71
N ILE A 95 -2.69 9.16 2.77
CA ILE A 95 -2.30 8.00 1.98
C ILE A 95 -1.20 7.22 2.68
N ASP A 96 -1.30 5.90 2.61
CA ASP A 96 -0.32 4.97 3.15
C ASP A 96 -0.05 3.92 2.08
N LEU A 97 1.21 3.74 1.73
CA LEU A 97 1.64 2.79 0.71
C LEU A 97 2.66 1.83 1.31
N ASP A 98 2.35 0.55 1.25
CA ASP A 98 3.21 -0.50 1.82
C ASP A 98 3.59 -1.54 0.78
N ILE A 99 4.85 -1.98 0.78
CA ILE A 99 5.23 -3.18 0.05
C ILE A 99 4.79 -4.38 0.89
N LEU A 100 3.87 -5.17 0.35
CA LEU A 100 3.37 -6.36 1.05
C LEU A 100 4.22 -7.58 0.74
N VAL A 101 4.42 -7.85 -0.54
CA VAL A 101 5.19 -8.99 -1.04
C VAL A 101 5.98 -8.51 -2.25
N TYR A 102 7.23 -8.92 -2.35
CA TYR A 102 8.11 -8.61 -3.48
C TYR A 102 8.68 -9.92 -4.02
N GLY A 103 8.06 -10.46 -5.06
CA GLY A 103 8.44 -11.77 -5.58
C GLY A 103 8.52 -12.80 -4.46
N ASN A 104 9.64 -13.50 -4.39
CA ASN A 104 9.93 -14.46 -3.32
C ASN A 104 10.95 -13.93 -2.31
N GLU A 105 11.22 -12.63 -2.34
CA GLU A 105 12.22 -12.01 -1.46
C GLU A 105 11.79 -12.01 0.00
N ARG A 106 12.77 -12.16 0.88
CA ARG A 106 12.63 -12.03 2.32
C ARG A 106 13.65 -11.00 2.79
N ILE A 107 13.16 -9.91 3.37
CA ILE A 107 14.00 -8.81 3.85
C ILE A 107 13.58 -8.48 5.28
N ASP A 108 14.53 -8.37 6.18
CA ASP A 108 14.27 -8.00 7.57
C ASP A 108 15.26 -6.92 7.99
N LEU A 109 14.91 -5.68 7.64
CA LEU A 109 15.69 -4.48 7.95
C LEU A 109 14.82 -3.53 8.76
N PRO A 110 15.43 -2.59 9.52
CA PRO A 110 14.65 -1.66 10.35
C PRO A 110 13.61 -0.86 9.56
N ASN A 111 13.90 -0.51 8.31
CA ASN A 111 13.01 0.32 7.49
C ASN A 111 12.28 -0.45 6.39
N LEU A 112 12.50 -1.77 6.28
CA LEU A 112 11.91 -2.56 5.20
C LEU A 112 11.81 -4.03 5.60
N LYS A 113 10.58 -4.49 5.76
CA LYS A 113 10.30 -5.90 6.09
C LYS A 113 9.40 -6.50 5.01
N ILE A 114 9.89 -7.54 4.36
CA ILE A 114 9.19 -8.25 3.28
C ILE A 114 9.25 -9.74 3.57
N PRO A 115 8.13 -10.47 3.57
CA PRO A 115 6.75 -9.99 3.47
C PRO A 115 6.39 -9.07 4.64
N HIS A 116 5.42 -8.18 4.42
CA HIS A 116 5.00 -7.22 5.45
C HIS A 116 4.53 -7.96 6.70
N PRO A 117 5.02 -7.59 7.89
CA PRO A 117 4.76 -8.36 9.11
C PRO A 117 3.29 -8.36 9.55
N GLU A 118 2.51 -7.37 9.10
CA GLU A 118 1.10 -7.23 9.50
C GLU A 118 0.11 -7.93 8.57
N ILE A 119 0.57 -8.62 7.51
CA ILE A 119 -0.33 -9.32 6.58
C ILE A 119 -1.24 -10.29 7.32
N LYS A 120 -0.70 -11.08 8.24
CA LYS A 120 -1.46 -12.08 8.99
C LYS A 120 -2.48 -11.48 9.94
N ASN A 121 -2.30 -10.20 10.33
CA ASN A 121 -3.16 -9.50 11.28
C ASN A 121 -4.16 -8.56 10.60
N ARG A 122 -4.19 -8.53 9.27
CA ARG A 122 -5.05 -7.62 8.49
C ARG A 122 -5.90 -8.43 7.50
N PRO A 123 -7.13 -8.83 7.90
CA PRO A 123 -8.00 -9.63 7.03
C PRO A 123 -8.28 -8.98 5.67
N PHE A 124 -8.34 -7.64 5.61
CA PHE A 124 -8.58 -6.93 4.36
C PHE A 124 -7.42 -7.08 3.38
N VAL A 125 -6.18 -7.15 3.87
CA VAL A 125 -5.00 -7.41 3.04
C VAL A 125 -5.07 -8.82 2.48
N GLN A 126 -5.38 -9.79 3.34
CA GLN A 126 -5.52 -11.19 2.92
C GLN A 126 -6.64 -11.33 1.87
N ALA A 127 -7.77 -10.65 2.06
CA ALA A 127 -8.87 -10.66 1.11
C ALA A 127 -8.43 -10.09 -0.24
N GLY A 128 -7.72 -8.96 -0.25
CA GLY A 128 -7.20 -8.35 -1.47
C GLY A 128 -6.22 -9.25 -2.20
N LEU A 129 -5.31 -9.88 -1.47
CA LEU A 129 -4.35 -10.81 -2.07
C LEU A 129 -5.05 -12.01 -2.69
N ARG A 130 -6.08 -12.56 -2.02
CA ARG A 130 -6.87 -13.68 -2.57
C ARG A 130 -7.64 -13.27 -3.81
N GLU A 131 -8.22 -12.07 -3.81
CA GLU A 131 -8.96 -11.55 -4.97
C GLU A 131 -8.05 -11.47 -6.19
N LEU A 132 -6.86 -10.91 -6.04
CA LEU A 132 -5.91 -10.73 -7.13
C LEU A 132 -5.34 -12.08 -7.60
N ALA A 133 -5.10 -13.01 -6.69
CA ALA A 133 -4.64 -14.35 -7.05
C ALA A 133 -5.68 -15.11 -7.88
N ALA A 134 -6.98 -14.89 -7.63
CA ALA A 134 -8.05 -15.56 -8.36
C ALA A 134 -8.15 -15.10 -9.82
N HIS A 135 -7.54 -13.96 -10.18
CA HIS A 135 -7.56 -13.42 -11.54
C HIS A 135 -6.32 -13.81 -12.37
N GLU A 136 -5.39 -14.54 -11.78
CA GLU A 136 -4.18 -14.99 -12.47
C GLU A 136 -4.41 -16.27 -13.29
#